data_b6a54a6f007a174489d53bd36c14d2af
#
_entry.id   b6a54a6f007a174489d53bd36c14d2af
#
_cell.length_a   1.000
_cell.length_b   1.000
_cell.length_c   1.000
_cell.angle_alpha   90.00
_cell.angle_beta   90.00
_cell.angle_gamma   90.00
#
_symmetry.space_group_name_H-M   'P 1'
#
loop_
_entity.id
_entity.type
_entity.pdbx_description
1 polymer ?
#
loop_
_entity_poly.entity_id
_entity_poly.type
_entity_poly.pdbx_seq_one_letter_code
_entity_poly.pdbx_strand_id
1 'polypeptide(L)'
;KNYGSLFLGEETTVAYGDKCSGTNHILPTKGAARYTGGLFVGKFIKTLSFQRMTKKSTKEVGAACARISRYEGMEAHARTGDARLRKYGFSN
;
A
#
# COMPACT_ATOMS: atom_id res chain seq x y z
N LYS A 1 -18.07 4.53 9.21
CA LYS A 1 -16.78 3.83 9.23
C LYS A 1 -16.81 2.55 8.41
N ASN A 2 -17.80 1.69 8.64
CA ASN A 2 -17.96 0.44 7.91
C ASN A 2 -19.10 0.52 6.90
N TYR A 3 -18.93 1.33 5.85
CA TYR A 3 -19.91 1.52 4.78
C TYR A 3 -19.22 1.68 3.43
N GLY A 4 -19.93 1.35 2.36
CA GLY A 4 -19.47 1.64 0.99
C GLY A 4 -19.87 3.04 0.54
N SER A 5 -21.08 3.47 0.88
CA SER A 5 -21.58 4.80 0.60
C SER A 5 -22.37 5.34 1.79
N LEU A 6 -22.24 6.62 2.04
CA LEU A 6 -22.97 7.34 3.07
C LEU A 6 -23.85 8.40 2.40
N PHE A 7 -25.15 8.34 2.65
CA PHE A 7 -26.11 9.26 2.07
C PHE A 7 -26.53 10.26 3.15
N LEU A 8 -26.23 11.53 2.91
CA LEU A 8 -26.42 12.60 3.89
C LEU A 8 -27.67 13.42 3.57
N GLY A 9 -28.63 13.40 4.49
CA GLY A 9 -29.86 14.16 4.36
C GLY A 9 -30.91 13.54 3.45
N GLU A 10 -32.15 14.02 3.56
CA GLU A 10 -33.28 13.48 2.81
C GLU A 10 -33.21 13.78 1.29
N GLU A 11 -32.50 14.84 0.92
CA GLU A 11 -32.31 15.20 -0.48
C GLU A 11 -31.32 14.27 -1.21
N THR A 12 -30.55 13.50 -0.47
CA THR A 12 -29.52 12.60 -1.01
C THR A 12 -30.07 11.19 -1.11
N THR A 13 -30.94 10.97 -2.08
CA THR A 13 -31.53 9.65 -2.27
C THR A 13 -30.55 8.63 -2.88
N VAL A 14 -30.69 7.37 -2.50
CA VAL A 14 -29.92 6.25 -3.04
C VAL A 14 -30.03 6.18 -4.56
N ALA A 15 -31.21 6.48 -5.12
CA ALA A 15 -31.43 6.46 -6.56
C ALA A 15 -30.49 7.39 -7.34
N TYR A 16 -30.11 8.51 -6.75
CA TYR A 16 -29.14 9.41 -7.39
C TYR A 16 -27.75 8.79 -7.45
N GLY A 17 -27.32 8.10 -6.41
CA GLY A 17 -26.08 7.35 -6.41
C GLY A 17 -26.07 6.21 -7.43
N ASP A 18 -27.23 5.56 -7.61
CA ASP A 18 -27.36 4.44 -8.55
C ASP A 18 -27.30 4.90 -10.02
N LYS A 19 -27.68 6.13 -10.32
CA LYS A 19 -27.94 6.54 -11.70
C LYS A 19 -27.09 7.70 -12.20
N CYS A 20 -26.88 8.74 -11.41
CA CYS A 20 -26.42 10.01 -11.99
C CYS A 20 -25.50 10.87 -11.11
N SER A 21 -25.33 10.60 -9.83
CA SER A 21 -24.52 11.46 -8.96
C SER A 21 -23.00 11.19 -9.04
N GLY A 22 -22.59 10.17 -9.80
CA GLY A 22 -21.18 9.88 -10.03
C GLY A 22 -20.59 8.79 -9.14
N THR A 23 -21.22 8.47 -8.03
CA THR A 23 -20.77 7.37 -7.17
C THR A 23 -21.17 6.03 -7.78
N ASN A 24 -20.40 4.98 -7.48
CA ASN A 24 -20.78 3.65 -7.95
C ASN A 24 -21.92 3.07 -7.11
N HIS A 25 -22.71 2.17 -7.73
CA HIS A 25 -23.83 1.52 -7.07
C HIS A 25 -23.53 0.06 -6.66
N ILE A 26 -22.33 -0.44 -6.95
CA ILE A 26 -21.91 -1.79 -6.57
C ILE A 26 -21.28 -1.71 -5.19
N LEU A 27 -22.11 -1.90 -4.18
CA LEU A 27 -21.77 -1.68 -2.78
C LEU A 27 -21.38 -3.00 -2.09
N PRO A 28 -20.57 -2.94 -1.04
CA PRO A 28 -20.18 -4.12 -0.28
C PRO A 28 -21.36 -4.70 0.50
N THR A 29 -21.44 -6.03 0.54
CA THR A 29 -22.45 -6.77 1.30
C THR A 29 -21.79 -7.76 2.24
N LYS A 30 -22.58 -8.42 3.07
CA LYS A 30 -22.13 -9.48 4.00
C LYS A 30 -20.95 -9.05 4.88
N GLY A 31 -20.96 -7.83 5.35
CA GLY A 31 -19.92 -7.30 6.23
C GLY A 31 -18.63 -6.89 5.52
N ALA A 32 -18.58 -6.96 4.19
CA ALA A 32 -17.38 -6.58 3.43
C ALA A 32 -17.01 -5.09 3.55
N ALA A 33 -17.95 -4.25 4.00
CA ALA A 33 -17.69 -2.83 4.23
C ALA A 33 -16.61 -2.56 5.30
N ARG A 34 -16.19 -3.58 6.03
CA ARG A 34 -15.06 -3.47 6.97
C ARG A 34 -13.73 -3.26 6.27
N TYR A 35 -13.60 -3.68 5.01
CA TYR A 35 -12.32 -3.63 4.27
C TYR A 35 -12.44 -3.11 2.84
N THR A 36 -13.64 -2.83 2.34
CA THR A 36 -13.83 -2.30 0.99
C THR A 36 -15.01 -1.36 0.94
N GLY A 37 -14.93 -0.36 0.06
CA GLY A 37 -16.04 0.54 -0.27
C GLY A 37 -16.88 0.06 -1.45
N GLY A 38 -16.57 -1.09 -2.03
CA GLY A 38 -17.23 -1.60 -3.23
C GLY A 38 -16.43 -1.31 -4.50
N LEU A 39 -17.10 -1.22 -5.63
CA LEU A 39 -16.46 -0.96 -6.92
C LEU A 39 -16.05 0.51 -7.06
N PHE A 40 -14.86 0.76 -7.58
CA PHE A 40 -14.38 2.11 -7.92
C PHE A 40 -13.33 1.98 -9.05
N VAL A 41 -12.96 3.12 -9.63
CA VAL A 41 -12.01 3.16 -10.76
C VAL A 41 -10.70 2.42 -10.47
N GLY A 42 -10.20 2.53 -9.25
CA GLY A 42 -8.95 1.87 -8.83
C GLY A 42 -8.97 0.35 -8.95
N LYS A 43 -10.16 -0.28 -8.99
CA LYS A 43 -10.28 -1.74 -9.17
C LYS A 43 -9.84 -2.20 -10.57
N PHE A 44 -9.87 -1.30 -11.54
CA PHE A 44 -9.45 -1.58 -12.91
C PHE A 44 -8.00 -1.18 -13.18
N ILE A 45 -7.32 -0.62 -12.19
CA ILE A 45 -5.94 -0.14 -12.30
C ILE A 45 -5.04 -1.11 -11.55
N LYS A 46 -3.95 -1.51 -12.20
CA LYS A 46 -2.90 -2.30 -11.58
C LYS A 46 -1.81 -1.38 -11.06
N THR A 47 -1.48 -1.50 -9.79
CA THR A 47 -0.36 -0.77 -9.20
C THR A 47 0.92 -1.56 -9.39
N LEU A 48 1.92 -0.94 -10.00
CA LEU A 48 3.25 -1.51 -10.18
C LEU A 48 4.23 -0.74 -9.34
N SER A 49 5.14 -1.44 -8.69
CA SER A 49 6.22 -0.84 -7.94
C SER A 49 7.51 -0.87 -8.73
N PHE A 50 8.20 0.24 -8.75
CA PHE A 50 9.52 0.36 -9.37
C PHE A 50 10.49 0.89 -8.33
N GLN A 51 11.63 0.19 -8.18
CA GLN A 51 12.61 0.53 -7.15
C GLN A 51 14.00 0.56 -7.76
N ARG A 52 14.72 1.66 -7.51
CA ARG A 52 16.11 1.84 -7.96
C ARG A 52 16.91 2.45 -6.82
N MET A 53 18.04 1.84 -6.51
CA MET A 53 18.97 2.33 -5.49
C MET A 53 20.23 2.87 -6.12
N THR A 54 20.83 3.87 -5.47
CA THR A 54 22.14 4.41 -5.84
C THR A 54 23.20 3.96 -4.84
N LYS A 55 24.48 4.11 -5.21
CA LYS A 55 25.58 3.88 -4.27
C LYS A 55 25.43 4.74 -3.02
N LYS A 56 25.05 6.00 -3.18
CA LYS A 56 24.87 6.94 -2.05
C LYS A 56 23.77 6.49 -1.10
N SER A 57 22.60 6.13 -1.62
CA SER A 57 21.50 5.68 -0.78
C SER A 57 21.76 4.33 -0.11
N THR A 58 22.61 3.50 -0.69
CA THR A 58 22.96 2.19 -0.12
C THR A 58 23.60 2.32 1.26
N LYS A 59 24.32 3.40 1.52
CA LYS A 59 24.95 3.62 2.83
C LYS A 59 23.94 3.55 3.98
N GLU A 60 22.86 4.28 3.86
CA GLU A 60 21.83 4.37 4.90
C GLU A 60 20.84 3.19 4.81
N VAL A 61 20.34 2.93 3.61
CA VAL A 61 19.33 1.89 3.39
C VAL A 61 19.91 0.49 3.64
N GLY A 62 21.13 0.23 3.23
CA GLY A 62 21.79 -1.08 3.47
C GLY A 62 22.00 -1.32 4.95
N ALA A 63 22.44 -0.33 5.70
CA ALA A 63 22.60 -0.43 7.16
C ALA A 63 21.28 -0.65 7.87
N ALA A 64 20.24 0.11 7.49
CA ALA A 64 18.90 -0.05 8.05
C ALA A 64 18.33 -1.43 7.73
N CYS A 65 18.46 -1.88 6.50
CA CYS A 65 18.01 -3.20 6.04
C CYS A 65 18.66 -4.31 6.87
N ALA A 66 19.97 -4.26 7.07
CA ALA A 66 20.69 -5.25 7.85
C ALA A 66 20.19 -5.32 9.30
N ARG A 67 19.98 -4.18 9.93
CA ARG A 67 19.46 -4.11 11.31
C ARG A 67 18.04 -4.66 11.43
N ILE A 68 17.14 -4.17 10.60
CA ILE A 68 15.72 -4.59 10.62
C ILE A 68 15.63 -6.09 10.36
N SER A 69 16.34 -6.59 9.35
CA SER A 69 16.33 -8.01 9.00
C SER A 69 16.82 -8.89 10.14
N ARG A 70 17.83 -8.45 10.90
CA ARG A 70 18.30 -9.22 12.06
C ARG A 70 17.29 -9.20 13.21
N TYR A 71 16.62 -8.09 13.45
CA TYR A 71 15.53 -8.04 14.43
C TYR A 71 14.40 -9.01 14.07
N GLU A 72 14.15 -9.19 12.78
CA GLU A 72 13.12 -10.11 12.27
C GLU A 72 13.62 -11.56 12.14
N GLY A 73 14.89 -11.84 12.46
CA GLY A 73 15.49 -13.16 12.30
C GLY A 73 15.79 -13.54 10.85
N MET A 74 15.87 -12.57 9.95
CA MET A 74 16.10 -12.78 8.51
C MET A 74 17.56 -12.51 8.14
N GLU A 75 18.46 -13.37 8.59
CA GLU A 75 19.90 -13.19 8.41
C GLU A 75 20.34 -13.13 6.94
N ALA A 76 19.71 -13.92 6.07
CA ALA A 76 20.03 -13.90 4.64
C ALA A 76 19.76 -12.51 4.02
N HIS A 77 18.65 -11.88 4.39
CA HIS A 77 18.34 -10.50 3.97
C HIS A 77 19.36 -9.51 4.54
N ALA A 78 19.72 -9.66 5.79
CA ALA A 78 20.72 -8.79 6.42
C ALA A 78 22.06 -8.84 5.66
N ARG A 79 22.51 -10.03 5.29
CA ARG A 79 23.75 -10.23 4.55
C ARG A 79 23.74 -9.58 3.17
N THR A 80 22.57 -9.45 2.53
CA THR A 80 22.49 -8.74 1.24
C THR A 80 22.78 -7.25 1.41
N GLY A 81 22.31 -6.64 2.50
CA GLY A 81 22.65 -5.27 2.85
C GLY A 81 24.14 -5.11 3.17
N ASP A 82 24.68 -5.99 4.01
CA ASP A 82 26.11 -6.00 4.38
C ASP A 82 27.02 -6.15 3.16
N ALA A 83 26.66 -7.03 2.24
CA ALA A 83 27.46 -7.26 1.04
C ALA A 83 27.59 -5.99 0.17
N ARG A 84 26.52 -5.23 0.07
CA ARG A 84 26.53 -3.97 -0.68
C ARG A 84 27.31 -2.88 0.03
N LEU A 85 27.19 -2.81 1.37
CA LEU A 85 27.99 -1.88 2.18
C LEU A 85 29.49 -2.17 1.99
N ARG A 86 29.89 -3.42 2.09
CA ARG A 86 31.30 -3.84 1.89
C ARG A 86 31.76 -3.54 0.47
N LYS A 87 30.92 -3.82 -0.54
CA LYS A 87 31.25 -3.56 -1.95
C LYS A 87 31.63 -2.10 -2.19
N TYR A 88 30.99 -1.18 -1.50
CA TYR A 88 31.23 0.25 -1.69
C TYR A 88 32.12 0.87 -0.60
N GLY A 89 32.66 0.07 0.28
CA GLY A 89 33.57 0.53 1.34
C GLY A 89 32.86 1.27 2.48
N PHE A 90 31.57 1.04 2.67
CA PHE A 90 30.85 1.59 3.80
C PHE A 90 30.97 0.64 5.00
N SER A 91 31.35 1.17 6.15
CA SER A 91 31.32 0.41 7.40
C SER A 91 29.92 0.41 8.00
N ASN A 92 29.64 -0.67 8.69
CA ASN A 92 28.33 -0.84 9.33
C ASN A 92 28.41 -0.47 10.82
#